data_9e11002d9cac1190205243542df09d46
#
_entry.id   9e11002d9cac1190205243542df09d46
#
_cell.length_a   1.000
_cell.length_b   1.000
_cell.length_c   1.000
_cell.angle_alpha   90.00
_cell.angle_beta   90.00
_cell.angle_gamma   90.00
#
_symmetry.space_group_name_H-M   'P 1'
#
loop_
_entity.id
_entity.type
_entity.pdbx_description
1 polymer ?
#
loop_
_entity_poly.entity_id
_entity_poly.type
_entity_poly.pdbx_seq_one_letter_code
_entity_poly.pdbx_strand_id
1 'polypeptide(L)'
;MCRPDSADYPHIAIYYYIQFNLHLQLLAATEHARANGVVLKGDIPIGISRNSVEAWKEPHYFNLNGQAGAPPDDFSVNGQNWGFPTYNWDVMEKDGYAWWMKRFHKMAEYFDAYRIDHILGFFRIWEIPMHAVHGLLGQFVPALPMTREEIESYGLAFREDFFLKPYIHEYFLGQIFGPHTDLSLIHISEPTRH
;
A
#
# COMPACT_ATOMS: atom_id res chain seq x y z
N MET A 1 21.85 -4.82 15.23
CA MET A 1 22.38 -6.10 14.70
C MET A 1 22.62 -7.02 15.88
N CYS A 2 22.14 -8.26 15.81
CA CYS A 2 22.42 -9.24 16.85
C CYS A 2 23.91 -9.66 16.74
N ARG A 3 24.63 -9.61 17.84
CA ARG A 3 26.05 -9.96 17.88
C ARG A 3 26.23 -11.47 17.98
N PRO A 4 27.34 -12.05 17.45
CA PRO A 4 27.60 -13.49 17.53
C PRO A 4 27.67 -14.06 18.95
N ASP A 5 27.96 -13.22 19.94
CA ASP A 5 28.04 -13.58 21.37
C ASP A 5 26.68 -13.48 22.10
N SER A 6 25.62 -13.01 21.43
CA SER A 6 24.27 -12.96 21.97
C SER A 6 23.65 -14.36 22.07
N ALA A 7 22.90 -14.63 23.14
CA ALA A 7 22.14 -15.87 23.31
C ALA A 7 21.12 -16.12 22.18
N ASP A 8 20.58 -15.06 21.57
CA ASP A 8 19.63 -15.14 20.47
C ASP A 8 20.28 -15.35 19.10
N TYR A 9 21.60 -15.21 18.99
CA TYR A 9 22.31 -15.30 17.71
C TYR A 9 22.06 -16.61 16.97
N PRO A 10 22.06 -17.81 17.60
CA PRO A 10 21.78 -19.05 16.87
C PRO A 10 20.42 -19.07 16.19
N HIS A 11 19.41 -18.44 16.79
CA HIS A 11 18.05 -18.34 16.22
C HIS A 11 17.96 -17.36 15.05
N ILE A 12 18.89 -16.40 14.98
CA ILE A 12 18.92 -15.37 13.93
C ILE A 12 19.91 -15.74 12.83
N ALA A 13 21.00 -16.44 13.17
CA ALA A 13 22.05 -16.83 12.24
C ALA A 13 21.54 -17.62 11.03
N ILE A 14 20.49 -18.43 11.21
CA ILE A 14 19.86 -19.18 10.12
C ILE A 14 19.33 -18.24 9.02
N TYR A 15 18.79 -17.09 9.36
CA TYR A 15 18.30 -16.12 8.38
C TYR A 15 19.46 -15.47 7.61
N TYR A 16 20.58 -15.16 8.28
CA TYR A 16 21.79 -14.68 7.61
C TYR A 16 22.35 -15.72 6.65
N TYR A 17 22.40 -16.98 7.09
CA TYR A 17 22.85 -18.10 6.25
C TYR A 17 21.95 -18.27 5.01
N ILE A 18 20.63 -18.24 5.19
CA ILE A 18 19.67 -18.34 4.08
C ILE A 18 19.88 -17.18 3.09
N GLN A 19 19.91 -15.94 3.56
CA GLN A 19 20.08 -14.77 2.70
C GLN A 19 21.42 -14.77 1.96
N PHE A 20 22.49 -15.20 2.62
CA PHE A 20 23.80 -15.33 1.99
C PHE A 20 23.80 -16.37 0.87
N ASN A 21 23.24 -17.56 1.12
CA ASN A 21 23.16 -18.60 0.10
C ASN A 21 22.24 -18.21 -1.07
N LEU A 22 21.10 -17.57 -0.81
CA LEU A 22 20.23 -17.06 -1.85
C LEU A 22 20.94 -16.02 -2.72
N HIS A 23 21.71 -15.12 -2.11
CA HIS A 23 22.55 -14.16 -2.83
C HIS A 23 23.53 -14.87 -3.78
N LEU A 24 24.31 -15.83 -3.28
CA LEU A 24 25.29 -16.56 -4.11
C LEU A 24 24.63 -17.32 -5.25
N GLN A 25 23.53 -18.02 -4.97
CA GLN A 25 22.80 -18.79 -5.97
C GLN A 25 22.20 -17.90 -7.05
N LEU A 26 21.60 -16.77 -6.65
CA LEU A 26 21.00 -15.83 -7.59
C LEU A 26 22.06 -15.15 -8.46
N LEU A 27 23.22 -14.77 -7.89
CA LEU A 27 24.34 -14.25 -8.68
C LEU A 27 24.82 -15.27 -9.72
N ALA A 28 25.05 -16.52 -9.31
CA ALA A 28 25.49 -17.57 -10.24
C ALA A 28 24.46 -17.81 -11.36
N ALA A 29 23.17 -17.81 -11.04
CA ALA A 29 22.10 -17.91 -12.04
C ALA A 29 22.08 -16.71 -13.00
N THR A 30 22.29 -15.50 -12.49
CA THR A 30 22.35 -14.26 -13.28
C THR A 30 23.56 -14.27 -14.22
N GLU A 31 24.73 -14.65 -13.73
CA GLU A 31 25.95 -14.76 -14.56
C GLU A 31 25.77 -15.81 -15.66
N HIS A 32 25.17 -16.95 -15.34
CA HIS A 32 24.86 -17.97 -16.33
C HIS A 32 23.87 -17.47 -17.40
N ALA A 33 22.83 -16.77 -16.99
CA ALA A 33 21.85 -16.19 -17.92
C ALA A 33 22.53 -15.18 -18.88
N ARG A 34 23.33 -14.25 -18.34
CA ARG A 34 24.07 -13.24 -19.12
C ARG A 34 25.04 -13.87 -20.09
N ALA A 35 25.77 -14.90 -19.66
CA ALA A 35 26.72 -15.63 -20.51
C ALA A 35 26.01 -16.34 -21.68
N ASN A 36 24.73 -16.64 -21.56
CA ASN A 36 23.91 -17.27 -22.60
C ASN A 36 22.99 -16.29 -23.35
N GLY A 37 23.19 -14.97 -23.19
CA GLY A 37 22.40 -13.95 -23.86
C GLY A 37 20.94 -13.84 -23.37
N VAL A 38 20.65 -14.33 -22.17
CA VAL A 38 19.32 -14.28 -21.52
C VAL A 38 19.25 -13.06 -20.60
N VAL A 39 18.27 -12.20 -20.86
CA VAL A 39 17.97 -11.04 -20.02
C VAL A 39 17.04 -11.44 -18.87
N LEU A 40 17.46 -11.18 -17.65
CA LEU A 40 16.62 -11.39 -16.48
C LEU A 40 15.89 -10.09 -16.12
N LYS A 41 14.56 -10.16 -16.08
CA LYS A 41 13.70 -9.06 -15.65
C LYS A 41 13.21 -9.30 -14.21
N GLY A 42 13.61 -8.41 -13.29
CA GLY A 42 13.13 -8.39 -11.92
C GLY A 42 11.79 -7.68 -11.78
N ASP A 43 11.10 -7.99 -10.70
CA ASP A 43 9.86 -7.32 -10.31
C ASP A 43 10.11 -6.53 -9.03
N ILE A 44 9.76 -5.24 -9.02
CA ILE A 44 9.90 -4.38 -7.85
C ILE A 44 8.50 -4.15 -7.28
N PRO A 45 8.16 -4.83 -6.17
CA PRO A 45 6.87 -4.64 -5.53
C PRO A 45 6.75 -3.23 -4.94
N ILE A 46 5.53 -2.68 -4.97
CA ILE A 46 5.25 -1.35 -4.42
C ILE A 46 5.45 -1.29 -2.90
N GLY A 47 5.25 -2.38 -2.18
CA GLY A 47 5.25 -2.38 -0.72
C GLY A 47 6.30 -3.29 -0.10
N ILE A 48 6.37 -3.21 1.21
CA ILE A 48 7.15 -4.10 2.07
C ILE A 48 6.24 -4.77 3.09
N SER A 49 6.64 -5.91 3.62
CA SER A 49 5.92 -6.48 4.77
C SER A 49 6.05 -5.56 5.98
N ARG A 50 4.95 -5.34 6.69
CA ARG A 50 4.90 -4.57 7.93
C ARG A 50 5.84 -5.12 9.00
N ASN A 51 6.07 -6.43 8.99
CA ASN A 51 6.95 -7.15 9.92
C ASN A 51 8.35 -7.41 9.33
N SER A 52 8.71 -6.72 8.25
CA SER A 52 10.03 -6.85 7.62
C SER A 52 11.12 -6.17 8.42
N VAL A 53 12.36 -6.56 8.12
CA VAL A 53 13.57 -5.91 8.67
C VAL A 53 13.63 -4.42 8.29
N GLU A 54 13.14 -4.05 7.11
CA GLU A 54 13.06 -2.66 6.65
C GLU A 54 12.16 -1.83 7.56
N ALA A 55 10.93 -2.29 7.80
CA ALA A 55 9.98 -1.60 8.67
C ALA A 55 10.48 -1.50 10.11
N TRP A 56 11.21 -2.50 10.59
CA TRP A 56 11.79 -2.50 11.94
C TRP A 56 13.03 -1.61 12.06
N LYS A 57 13.92 -1.65 11.06
CA LYS A 57 15.19 -0.94 11.09
C LYS A 57 15.05 0.54 10.76
N GLU A 58 14.20 0.87 9.80
CA GLU A 58 14.05 2.20 9.24
C GLU A 58 12.55 2.63 9.21
N PRO A 59 11.83 2.56 10.36
CA PRO A 59 10.39 2.78 10.43
C PRO A 59 9.96 4.18 9.99
N HIS A 60 10.86 5.15 10.01
CA HIS A 60 10.58 6.54 9.64
C HIS A 60 10.26 6.72 8.14
N TYR A 61 10.65 5.77 7.28
CA TYR A 61 10.30 5.78 5.87
C TYR A 61 8.89 5.27 5.57
N PHE A 62 8.19 4.75 6.57
CA PHE A 62 6.91 4.07 6.37
C PHE A 62 5.81 4.61 7.27
N ASN A 63 4.61 4.77 6.70
CA ASN A 63 3.41 5.09 7.46
C ASN A 63 2.83 3.78 8.03
N LEU A 64 3.28 3.42 9.22
CA LEU A 64 2.90 2.15 9.85
C LEU A 64 1.45 2.14 10.40
N ASN A 65 0.78 3.28 10.43
CA ASN A 65 -0.61 3.46 10.83
C ASN A 65 -1.61 3.39 9.66
N GLY A 66 -1.12 3.26 8.43
CA GLY A 66 -1.90 3.08 7.22
C GLY A 66 -1.63 1.75 6.52
N GLN A 67 -2.48 1.36 5.61
CA GLN A 67 -2.35 0.16 4.77
C GLN A 67 -2.58 0.56 3.32
N ALA A 68 -1.71 0.11 2.43
CA ALA A 68 -1.91 0.29 1.00
C ALA A 68 -2.98 -0.66 0.47
N GLY A 69 -3.67 -0.22 -0.58
CA GLY A 69 -4.67 -1.02 -1.25
C GLY A 69 -5.14 -0.38 -2.55
N ALA A 70 -6.33 -0.76 -2.99
CA ALA A 70 -7.02 -0.19 -4.13
C ALA A 70 -8.47 0.16 -3.78
N PRO A 71 -9.03 1.23 -4.40
CA PRO A 71 -10.43 1.57 -4.24
C PRO A 71 -11.35 0.47 -4.81
N PRO A 72 -12.64 0.49 -4.46
CA PRO A 72 -13.64 -0.33 -5.13
C PRO A 72 -13.63 -0.17 -6.65
N ASP A 73 -13.72 -1.28 -7.35
CA ASP A 73 -13.82 -1.36 -8.81
C ASP A 73 -14.70 -2.53 -9.25
N ASP A 74 -14.80 -2.76 -10.57
CA ASP A 74 -15.60 -3.85 -11.13
C ASP A 74 -15.11 -5.25 -10.75
N PHE A 75 -13.85 -5.39 -10.33
CA PHE A 75 -13.25 -6.65 -9.90
C PHE A 75 -13.38 -6.88 -8.39
N SER A 76 -13.45 -5.81 -7.60
CA SER A 76 -13.54 -5.87 -6.15
C SER A 76 -14.45 -4.77 -5.61
N VAL A 77 -15.71 -5.10 -5.37
CA VAL A 77 -16.75 -4.19 -4.85
C VAL A 77 -16.36 -3.55 -3.51
N ASN A 78 -15.59 -4.25 -2.69
CA ASN A 78 -15.12 -3.76 -1.40
C ASN A 78 -13.73 -3.11 -1.45
N GLY A 79 -13.17 -2.94 -2.66
CA GLY A 79 -11.77 -2.56 -2.82
C GLY A 79 -10.83 -3.66 -2.36
N GLN A 80 -9.54 -3.39 -2.43
CA GLN A 80 -8.50 -4.33 -2.01
C GLN A 80 -7.71 -3.73 -0.86
N ASN A 81 -7.46 -4.52 0.18
CA ASN A 81 -6.53 -4.19 1.24
C ASN A 81 -5.31 -5.10 1.13
N TRP A 82 -4.16 -4.55 0.79
CA TRP A 82 -2.91 -5.31 0.62
C TRP A 82 -2.13 -5.46 1.92
N GLY A 83 -2.50 -4.73 2.98
CA GLY A 83 -1.99 -4.89 4.33
C GLY A 83 -0.58 -4.36 4.60
N PHE A 84 0.18 -3.93 3.60
CA PHE A 84 1.51 -3.37 3.80
C PHE A 84 1.45 -1.84 4.04
N PRO A 85 2.44 -1.26 4.75
CA PRO A 85 2.49 0.17 5.03
C PRO A 85 2.72 1.00 3.76
N THR A 86 2.24 2.22 3.75
CA THR A 86 2.55 3.19 2.71
C THR A 86 3.88 3.90 3.00
N TYR A 87 4.41 4.64 2.02
CA TYR A 87 5.67 5.34 2.15
C TYR A 87 5.49 6.75 2.69
N ASN A 88 6.42 7.17 3.57
CA ASN A 88 6.54 8.55 4.01
C ASN A 88 7.47 9.30 3.03
N TRP A 89 6.88 9.76 1.92
CA TRP A 89 7.61 10.42 0.84
C TRP A 89 8.32 11.70 1.29
N ASP A 90 7.73 12.46 2.22
CA ASP A 90 8.30 13.70 2.76
C ASP A 90 9.61 13.45 3.52
N VAL A 91 9.75 12.31 4.15
CA VAL A 91 10.99 11.90 4.80
C VAL A 91 11.99 11.38 3.78
N MET A 92 11.56 10.58 2.82
CA MET A 92 12.43 10.03 1.78
C MET A 92 13.00 11.12 0.87
N GLU A 93 12.24 12.17 0.56
CA GLU A 93 12.72 13.31 -0.23
C GLU A 93 13.91 14.01 0.43
N LYS A 94 13.88 14.17 1.75
CA LYS A 94 14.92 14.89 2.50
C LYS A 94 16.31 14.26 2.43
N ASP A 95 16.37 12.95 2.20
CA ASP A 95 17.64 12.22 2.05
C ASP A 95 17.92 11.78 0.60
N GLY A 96 17.16 12.33 -0.36
CA GLY A 96 17.29 12.01 -1.77
C GLY A 96 16.85 10.60 -2.14
N TYR A 97 15.84 10.08 -1.45
CA TYR A 97 15.29 8.74 -1.67
C TYR A 97 16.32 7.61 -1.45
N ALA A 98 17.20 7.77 -0.48
CA ALA A 98 18.33 6.88 -0.22
C ALA A 98 17.93 5.41 -0.09
N TRP A 99 16.79 5.12 0.56
CA TRP A 99 16.26 3.77 0.68
C TRP A 99 15.93 3.14 -0.68
N TRP A 100 15.25 3.90 -1.56
CA TRP A 100 14.91 3.44 -2.92
C TRP A 100 16.16 3.27 -3.79
N MET A 101 17.11 4.20 -3.71
CA MET A 101 18.38 4.10 -4.44
C MET A 101 19.15 2.84 -4.05
N LYS A 102 19.22 2.53 -2.74
CA LYS A 102 19.83 1.30 -2.23
C LYS A 102 19.14 0.05 -2.75
N ARG A 103 17.81 0.06 -2.79
CA ARG A 103 16.99 -1.05 -3.30
C ARG A 103 17.24 -1.28 -4.79
N PHE A 104 17.24 -0.23 -5.61
CA PHE A 104 17.53 -0.32 -7.04
C PHE A 104 18.96 -0.81 -7.31
N HIS A 105 19.95 -0.30 -6.60
CA HIS A 105 21.33 -0.78 -6.73
C HIS A 105 21.43 -2.27 -6.41
N LYS A 106 20.76 -2.73 -5.35
CA LYS A 106 20.77 -4.15 -5.00
C LYS A 106 20.08 -5.01 -6.06
N MET A 107 18.99 -4.56 -6.62
CA MET A 107 18.29 -5.25 -7.71
C MET A 107 19.13 -5.32 -8.98
N ALA A 108 19.94 -4.30 -9.28
CA ALA A 108 20.83 -4.26 -10.45
C ALA A 108 21.94 -5.31 -10.41
N GLU A 109 22.28 -5.85 -9.25
CA GLU A 109 23.21 -6.98 -9.15
C GLU A 109 22.65 -8.24 -9.82
N TYR A 110 21.32 -8.43 -9.80
CA TYR A 110 20.67 -9.67 -10.23
C TYR A 110 19.91 -9.53 -11.55
N PHE A 111 19.41 -8.34 -11.87
CA PHE A 111 18.48 -8.13 -12.98
C PHE A 111 18.99 -7.08 -13.95
N ASP A 112 18.72 -7.30 -15.24
CA ASP A 112 19.11 -6.40 -16.32
C ASP A 112 17.99 -5.42 -16.68
N ALA A 113 16.75 -5.73 -16.26
CA ALA A 113 15.58 -4.91 -16.44
C ALA A 113 14.63 -5.06 -15.26
N TYR A 114 13.72 -4.09 -15.05
CA TYR A 114 12.72 -4.15 -13.99
C TYR A 114 11.31 -3.92 -14.52
N ARG A 115 10.35 -4.60 -13.91
CA ARG A 115 8.96 -4.16 -13.89
C ARG A 115 8.72 -3.43 -12.56
N ILE A 116 8.23 -2.21 -12.62
CA ILE A 116 7.76 -1.50 -11.43
C ILE A 116 6.29 -1.85 -11.27
N ASP A 117 5.96 -2.53 -10.19
CA ASP A 117 4.58 -2.86 -9.86
C ASP A 117 3.86 -1.63 -9.31
N HIS A 118 2.59 -1.46 -9.71
CA HIS A 118 1.71 -0.38 -9.27
C HIS A 118 2.34 1.02 -9.32
N ILE A 119 2.83 1.43 -10.50
CA ILE A 119 3.51 2.73 -10.71
C ILE A 119 2.70 3.94 -10.19
N LEU A 120 1.36 3.89 -10.23
CA LEU A 120 0.51 4.96 -9.73
C LEU A 120 0.69 5.20 -8.22
N GLY A 121 1.05 4.16 -7.47
CA GLY A 121 1.31 4.26 -6.03
C GLY A 121 2.53 5.11 -5.65
N PHE A 122 3.41 5.42 -6.62
CA PHE A 122 4.52 6.35 -6.43
C PHE A 122 4.09 7.82 -6.52
N PHE A 123 2.90 8.07 -7.06
CA PHE A 123 2.32 9.41 -7.16
C PHE A 123 1.16 9.58 -6.17
N ARG A 124 0.28 8.60 -6.10
CA ARG A 124 -0.86 8.55 -5.20
C ARG A 124 -1.17 7.10 -4.87
N ILE A 125 -1.27 6.79 -3.59
CA ILE A 125 -1.65 5.46 -3.11
C ILE A 125 -3.04 5.51 -2.47
N TRP A 126 -3.82 4.45 -2.65
CA TRP A 126 -5.03 4.25 -1.86
C TRP A 126 -4.61 3.76 -0.48
N GLU A 127 -4.80 4.61 0.53
CA GLU A 127 -4.44 4.32 1.92
C GLU A 127 -5.68 4.02 2.74
N ILE A 128 -5.63 2.91 3.45
CA ILE A 128 -6.72 2.36 4.25
C ILE A 128 -6.32 2.45 5.72
N PRO A 129 -7.20 2.93 6.63
CA PRO A 129 -6.92 2.95 8.07
C PRO A 129 -6.65 1.54 8.61
N MET A 130 -5.75 1.42 9.60
CA MET A 130 -5.34 0.13 10.19
C MET A 130 -6.48 -0.73 10.74
N HIS A 131 -7.55 -0.10 11.24
CA HIS A 131 -8.71 -0.80 11.77
C HIS A 131 -9.69 -1.29 10.70
N ALA A 132 -9.53 -0.85 9.45
CA ALA A 132 -10.40 -1.24 8.35
C ALA A 132 -9.90 -2.50 7.67
N VAL A 133 -10.79 -3.46 7.45
CA VAL A 133 -10.49 -4.72 6.76
C VAL A 133 -10.59 -4.56 5.25
N HIS A 134 -11.59 -3.81 4.79
CA HIS A 134 -11.87 -3.62 3.37
C HIS A 134 -11.28 -2.31 2.83
N GLY A 135 -11.00 -2.29 1.54
CA GLY A 135 -10.52 -1.12 0.82
C GLY A 135 -11.52 0.04 0.75
N LEU A 136 -12.80 -0.22 1.01
CA LEU A 136 -13.90 0.75 0.90
C LEU A 136 -13.69 2.02 1.74
N LEU A 137 -13.05 1.91 2.91
CA LEU A 137 -12.81 3.03 3.83
C LEU A 137 -11.48 3.77 3.57
N GLY A 138 -10.82 3.47 2.46
CA GLY A 138 -9.58 4.14 2.07
C GLY A 138 -9.80 5.52 1.46
N GLN A 139 -8.68 6.19 1.25
CA GLN A 139 -8.60 7.46 0.51
C GLN A 139 -7.27 7.56 -0.24
N PHE A 140 -7.21 8.37 -1.28
CA PHE A 140 -5.94 8.64 -1.94
C PHE A 140 -5.02 9.53 -1.08
N VAL A 141 -3.75 9.12 -0.97
CA VAL A 141 -2.70 9.89 -0.32
C VAL A 141 -1.54 10.09 -1.32
N PRO A 142 -1.11 11.34 -1.58
CA PRO A 142 -1.73 12.59 -1.13
C PRO A 142 -3.14 12.77 -1.72
N ALA A 143 -4.03 13.36 -0.92
CA ALA A 143 -5.30 13.85 -1.41
C ALA A 143 -5.05 15.06 -2.30
N LEU A 144 -5.70 15.09 -3.47
CA LEU A 144 -5.72 16.26 -4.34
C LEU A 144 -7.16 16.77 -4.37
N PRO A 145 -7.54 17.61 -3.38
CA PRO A 145 -8.90 18.15 -3.32
C PRO A 145 -9.15 19.04 -4.53
N MET A 146 -10.34 18.93 -5.08
CA MET A 146 -10.84 19.84 -6.12
C MET A 146 -11.87 20.77 -5.49
N THR A 147 -11.87 22.02 -5.87
CA THR A 147 -12.94 22.94 -5.50
C THR A 147 -14.19 22.66 -6.33
N ARG A 148 -15.32 23.17 -5.87
CA ARG A 148 -16.59 23.06 -6.62
C ARG A 148 -16.45 23.69 -8.02
N GLU A 149 -15.84 24.85 -8.08
CA GLU A 149 -15.61 25.61 -9.31
C GLU A 149 -14.73 24.83 -10.31
N GLU A 150 -13.70 24.16 -9.81
CA GLU A 150 -12.86 23.29 -10.63
C GLU A 150 -13.67 22.12 -11.21
N ILE A 151 -14.45 21.43 -10.38
CA ILE A 151 -15.32 20.32 -10.82
C ILE A 151 -16.32 20.79 -11.90
N GLU A 152 -16.97 21.92 -11.67
CA GLU A 152 -17.92 22.51 -12.60
C GLU A 152 -17.26 22.97 -13.91
N SER A 153 -16.00 23.42 -13.85
CA SER A 153 -15.24 23.80 -15.04
C SER A 153 -14.95 22.62 -16.00
N TYR A 154 -14.93 21.40 -15.47
CA TYR A 154 -14.82 20.16 -16.28
C TYR A 154 -16.17 19.67 -16.83
N GLY A 155 -17.25 20.45 -16.63
CA GLY A 155 -18.58 20.13 -17.17
C GLY A 155 -19.41 19.20 -16.29
N LEU A 156 -18.99 18.94 -15.05
CA LEU A 156 -19.75 18.16 -14.09
C LEU A 156 -20.57 19.07 -13.19
N ALA A 157 -21.91 18.94 -13.20
CA ALA A 157 -22.77 19.62 -12.26
C ALA A 157 -22.53 19.08 -10.84
N PHE A 158 -21.96 19.92 -9.98
CA PHE A 158 -21.70 19.52 -8.61
C PHE A 158 -22.97 19.49 -7.78
N ARG A 159 -23.34 18.33 -7.28
CA ARG A 159 -24.48 18.11 -6.38
C ARG A 159 -23.97 17.66 -5.03
N GLU A 160 -24.04 18.54 -4.05
CA GLU A 160 -23.56 18.31 -2.68
C GLU A 160 -24.23 17.10 -2.02
N ASP A 161 -25.53 16.96 -2.20
CA ASP A 161 -26.33 15.85 -1.68
C ASP A 161 -25.91 14.48 -2.23
N PHE A 162 -25.37 14.47 -3.45
CA PHE A 162 -24.94 13.26 -4.13
C PHE A 162 -23.45 12.92 -3.87
N PHE A 163 -22.57 13.95 -3.86
CA PHE A 163 -21.12 13.71 -3.78
C PHE A 163 -20.56 13.74 -2.36
N LEU A 164 -21.19 14.49 -1.43
CA LEU A 164 -20.66 14.68 -0.07
C LEU A 164 -21.47 14.00 1.02
N LYS A 165 -22.68 13.54 0.72
CA LYS A 165 -23.51 12.82 1.69
C LYS A 165 -23.52 11.33 1.39
N PRO A 166 -23.58 10.46 2.41
CA PRO A 166 -23.80 9.04 2.18
C PRO A 166 -25.06 8.81 1.34
N TYR A 167 -24.94 7.96 0.32
CA TYR A 167 -26.10 7.58 -0.50
C TYR A 167 -26.99 6.62 0.28
N ILE A 168 -27.98 7.18 0.97
CA ILE A 168 -28.95 6.45 1.77
C ILE A 168 -30.28 6.54 1.05
N HIS A 169 -30.77 5.41 0.55
CA HIS A 169 -32.04 5.32 -0.13
C HIS A 169 -32.94 4.31 0.56
N GLU A 170 -34.16 4.70 0.95
CA GLU A 170 -35.12 3.87 1.69
C GLU A 170 -35.35 2.50 1.04
N TYR A 171 -35.37 2.45 -0.29
CA TYR A 171 -35.51 1.20 -1.04
C TYR A 171 -34.41 0.17 -0.69
N PHE A 172 -33.18 0.58 -0.58
CA PHE A 172 -32.07 -0.31 -0.22
C PHE A 172 -32.06 -0.65 1.26
N LEU A 173 -32.46 0.30 2.10
CA LEU A 173 -32.54 0.06 3.54
C LEU A 173 -33.55 -1.05 3.85
N GLY A 174 -34.70 -1.04 3.19
CA GLY A 174 -35.69 -2.10 3.33
C GLY A 174 -35.18 -3.48 2.93
N GLN A 175 -34.33 -3.55 1.88
CA GLN A 175 -33.72 -4.82 1.42
C GLN A 175 -32.64 -5.32 2.38
N ILE A 176 -31.86 -4.43 2.98
CA ILE A 176 -30.72 -4.79 3.84
C ILE A 176 -31.19 -5.08 5.26
N PHE A 177 -32.05 -4.24 5.82
CA PHE A 177 -32.45 -4.27 7.24
C PHE A 177 -33.83 -4.85 7.48
N GLY A 178 -34.64 -5.06 6.42
CA GLY A 178 -35.97 -5.64 6.53
C GLY A 178 -36.85 -4.89 7.54
N PRO A 179 -37.43 -5.59 8.55
CA PRO A 179 -38.32 -4.96 9.55
C PRO A 179 -37.59 -3.98 10.50
N HIS A 180 -36.28 -3.89 10.44
CA HIS A 180 -35.49 -2.99 11.28
C HIS A 180 -35.06 -1.69 10.57
N THR A 181 -35.63 -1.39 9.40
CA THR A 181 -35.32 -0.20 8.58
C THR A 181 -35.47 1.10 9.37
N ASP A 182 -36.53 1.23 10.17
CA ASP A 182 -36.79 2.44 10.97
C ASP A 182 -35.70 2.69 12.02
N LEU A 183 -35.18 1.63 12.66
CA LEU A 183 -34.06 1.74 13.60
C LEU A 183 -32.77 2.17 12.90
N SER A 184 -32.54 1.70 11.69
CA SER A 184 -31.39 2.09 10.88
C SER A 184 -31.47 3.57 10.50
N LEU A 185 -32.63 4.08 10.09
CA LEU A 185 -32.84 5.49 9.77
C LEU A 185 -32.59 6.41 10.96
N ILE A 186 -33.01 6.03 12.18
CA ILE A 186 -32.74 6.80 13.39
C ILE A 186 -31.24 6.92 13.67
N HIS A 187 -30.48 5.83 13.56
CA HIS A 187 -29.03 5.84 13.78
C HIS A 187 -28.23 6.62 12.72
N ILE A 188 -28.77 6.73 11.52
CA ILE A 188 -28.13 7.46 10.41
C ILE A 188 -28.45 8.96 10.50
N SER A 189 -29.67 9.32 10.87
CA SER A 189 -30.11 10.73 10.97
C SER A 189 -29.70 11.44 12.26
N GLU A 190 -29.48 10.67 13.34
CA GLU A 190 -29.01 11.18 14.62
C GLU A 190 -27.74 10.45 15.06
N PRO A 191 -26.55 10.82 14.53
CA PRO A 191 -25.29 10.26 15.02
C PRO A 191 -25.14 10.65 16.49
N THR A 192 -25.24 9.68 17.38
CA THR A 192 -24.98 9.85 18.80
C THR A 192 -23.57 10.44 18.99
N ARG A 193 -23.53 11.67 19.52
CA ARG A 193 -22.29 12.28 19.99
C ARG A 193 -21.81 11.45 21.19
N HIS A 194 -20.75 10.69 21.00
CA HIS A 194 -19.93 10.16 22.09
C HIS A 194 -18.60 10.87 22.11
#